data_d30a9dbc3ad9d432bb8753921b241631
#
_entry.id   d30a9dbc3ad9d432bb8753921b241631
#
_cell.length_a   1.000
_cell.length_b   1.000
_cell.length_c   1.000
_cell.angle_alpha   90.00
_cell.angle_beta   90.00
_cell.angle_gamma   90.00
#
_symmetry.space_group_name_H-M   'P 1'
#
loop_
_entity.id
_entity.type
_entity.pdbx_description
1 polymer ?
#
loop_
_entity_poly.entity_id
_entity_poly.type
_entity_poly.pdbx_seq_one_letter_code
_entity_poly.pdbx_strand_id
1 'polypeptide(L)'
;MVADQYGSPTFANDLAGAILQLAQNDRYGTYHCTNAGVCSWFELASAAVDIAGIPCKKEAITTEEYLRRFPQSARRPMYSALDNTKIAGVLGKTLRPWRDALEEFIDALQKEEAQDAGN
;
A
#
# COMPACT_ATOMS: atom_id res chain seq x y z
N MET A 1 -10.46 8.66 8.58
CA MET A 1 -9.08 8.18 8.26
C MET A 1 -8.08 9.33 8.30
N VAL A 2 -6.88 9.06 8.74
CA VAL A 2 -5.83 10.06 8.84
C VAL A 2 -5.37 10.50 7.45
N ALA A 3 -5.32 11.81 7.20
CA ALA A 3 -5.02 12.37 5.88
C ALA A 3 -3.67 13.08 5.81
N ASP A 4 -2.92 13.12 6.90
CA ASP A 4 -1.62 13.82 6.98
C ASP A 4 -0.45 12.89 7.30
N GLN A 5 -0.64 11.59 7.18
CA GLN A 5 0.44 10.59 7.24
C GLN A 5 0.57 9.93 5.87
N TYR A 6 1.76 10.01 5.28
CA TYR A 6 2.02 9.56 3.90
C TYR A 6 3.00 8.39 3.90
N GLY A 7 2.77 7.45 3.01
CA GLY A 7 3.61 6.29 2.81
C GLY A 7 3.37 5.67 1.45
N SER A 8 3.95 4.51 1.23
CA SER A 8 3.81 3.78 -0.03
C SER A 8 3.19 2.41 0.24
N PRO A 9 1.89 2.25 -0.02
CA PRO A 9 1.24 0.95 0.12
C PRO A 9 1.88 -0.07 -0.82
N THR A 10 1.98 -1.32 -0.38
CA THR A 10 2.67 -2.35 -1.14
C THR A 10 1.81 -3.60 -1.22
N PHE A 11 1.56 -4.05 -2.44
CA PHE A 11 0.83 -5.29 -2.70
C PHE A 11 1.78 -6.47 -2.50
N ALA A 12 1.38 -7.42 -1.66
CA ALA A 12 2.22 -8.55 -1.29
C ALA A 12 2.67 -9.40 -2.49
N ASN A 13 1.81 -9.57 -3.49
CA ASN A 13 2.17 -10.32 -4.69
C ASN A 13 3.27 -9.64 -5.50
N ASP A 14 3.22 -8.32 -5.61
CA ASP A 14 4.27 -7.56 -6.30
C ASP A 14 5.60 -7.65 -5.55
N LEU A 15 5.54 -7.57 -4.22
CA LEU A 15 6.71 -7.70 -3.36
C LEU A 15 7.31 -9.11 -3.47
N ALA A 16 6.47 -10.14 -3.48
CA ALA A 16 6.92 -11.52 -3.63
C ALA A 16 7.67 -11.73 -4.94
N GLY A 17 7.18 -11.16 -6.04
CA GLY A 17 7.85 -11.21 -7.33
C GLY A 17 9.21 -10.54 -7.30
N ALA A 18 9.31 -9.39 -6.64
CA ALA A 18 10.60 -8.69 -6.48
C ALA A 18 11.57 -9.51 -5.64
N ILE A 19 11.10 -10.14 -4.57
CA ILE A 19 11.94 -11.00 -3.71
C ILE A 19 12.50 -12.17 -4.52
N LEU A 20 11.68 -12.83 -5.34
CA LEU A 20 12.12 -13.94 -6.16
C LEU A 20 13.20 -13.51 -7.17
N GLN A 21 13.03 -12.35 -7.80
CA GLN A 21 14.02 -11.81 -8.72
C GLN A 21 15.33 -11.46 -8.00
N LEU A 22 15.21 -10.84 -6.82
CA LEU A 22 16.38 -10.46 -6.02
C LEU A 22 17.13 -11.70 -5.52
N ALA A 23 16.43 -12.77 -5.17
CA ALA A 23 17.03 -14.02 -4.68
C ALA A 23 17.86 -14.73 -5.75
N GLN A 24 17.60 -14.48 -7.03
CA GLN A 24 18.37 -15.05 -8.15
C GLN A 24 19.64 -14.27 -8.47
N ASN A 25 19.94 -13.26 -7.66
CA ASN A 25 21.00 -12.28 -7.88
C ASN A 25 21.98 -12.37 -6.72
N ASP A 26 23.25 -12.10 -6.95
CA ASP A 26 24.31 -12.17 -5.93
C ASP A 26 24.67 -10.79 -5.36
N ARG A 27 23.88 -9.75 -5.64
CA ARG A 27 24.09 -8.40 -5.08
C ARG A 27 23.49 -8.34 -3.69
N TYR A 28 24.17 -8.90 -2.72
CA TYR A 28 23.69 -8.99 -1.34
C TYR A 28 23.59 -7.63 -0.67
N GLY A 29 22.76 -7.53 0.33
CA GLY A 29 22.57 -6.31 1.10
C GLY A 29 21.12 -6.12 1.54
N THR A 30 20.87 -4.97 2.15
CA THR A 30 19.54 -4.57 2.58
C THR A 30 18.90 -3.72 1.51
N TYR A 31 17.65 -4.03 1.17
CA TYR A 31 16.88 -3.31 0.15
C TYR A 31 15.52 -2.93 0.70
N HIS A 32 15.07 -1.73 0.34
CA HIS A 32 13.67 -1.34 0.53
C HIS A 32 12.92 -1.54 -0.77
N CYS A 33 11.69 -2.04 -0.69
CA CYS A 33 10.87 -2.27 -1.87
C CYS A 33 9.41 -2.01 -1.57
N THR A 34 8.82 -1.07 -2.29
CA THR A 34 7.40 -0.75 -2.22
C THR A 34 6.85 -0.58 -3.63
N ASN A 35 5.52 -0.58 -3.77
CA ASN A 35 4.92 -0.07 -5.00
C ASN A 35 5.25 1.41 -5.16
N ALA A 36 5.21 1.90 -6.40
CA ALA A 36 5.55 3.28 -6.69
C ALA A 36 4.48 4.25 -6.20
N GLY A 37 4.88 5.47 -5.91
CA GLY A 37 3.99 6.53 -5.49
C GLY A 37 3.81 6.62 -3.98
N VAL A 38 3.19 7.70 -3.56
CA VAL A 38 2.97 8.03 -2.14
C VAL A 38 1.52 8.45 -1.97
N CYS A 39 0.88 8.03 -0.88
CA CYS A 39 -0.47 8.47 -0.54
C CYS A 39 -0.66 8.48 0.96
N SER A 40 -1.68 9.20 1.42
CA SER A 40 -2.10 9.15 2.81
C SER A 40 -3.00 7.94 3.06
N TRP A 41 -3.21 7.61 4.33
CA TRP A 41 -4.17 6.57 4.71
C TRP A 41 -5.57 6.89 4.20
N PHE A 42 -5.97 8.18 4.25
CA PHE A 42 -7.26 8.61 3.73
C PHE A 42 -7.38 8.38 2.23
N GLU A 43 -6.33 8.72 1.46
CA GLU A 43 -6.32 8.49 0.01
C GLU A 43 -6.40 7.01 -0.33
N LEU A 44 -5.67 6.16 0.40
CA LEU A 44 -5.68 4.72 0.19
C LEU A 44 -7.07 4.14 0.45
N ALA A 45 -7.66 4.48 1.60
CA ALA A 45 -9.00 3.98 1.97
C ALA A 45 -10.07 4.49 1.00
N SER A 46 -9.98 5.75 0.57
CA SER A 46 -10.91 6.34 -0.39
C SER A 46 -10.84 5.63 -1.73
N ALA A 47 -9.62 5.38 -2.22
CA ALA A 47 -9.43 4.64 -3.47
C ALA A 47 -9.98 3.22 -3.37
N ALA A 48 -9.75 2.55 -2.23
CA ALA A 48 -10.21 1.18 -2.03
C ALA A 48 -11.74 1.07 -2.09
N VAL A 49 -12.47 1.95 -1.40
CA VAL A 49 -13.93 1.89 -1.40
C VAL A 49 -14.50 2.31 -2.76
N ASP A 50 -13.88 3.24 -3.45
CA ASP A 50 -14.30 3.65 -4.79
C ASP A 50 -14.11 2.53 -5.80
N ILE A 51 -12.97 1.87 -5.80
CA ILE A 51 -12.67 0.75 -6.68
C ILE A 51 -13.61 -0.42 -6.41
N ALA A 52 -13.87 -0.71 -5.13
CA ALA A 52 -14.79 -1.79 -4.72
C ALA A 52 -16.25 -1.47 -5.01
N GLY A 53 -16.58 -0.22 -5.29
CA GLY A 53 -17.96 0.20 -5.54
C GLY A 53 -18.83 0.22 -4.29
N ILE A 54 -18.21 0.35 -3.11
CA ILE A 54 -18.93 0.34 -1.83
C ILE A 54 -19.31 1.77 -1.46
N PRO A 55 -20.61 2.08 -1.28
CA PRO A 55 -21.00 3.40 -0.80
C PRO A 55 -20.56 3.57 0.66
N CYS A 56 -19.70 4.55 0.90
CA CYS A 56 -19.13 4.77 2.22
C CYS A 56 -18.87 6.27 2.41
N LYS A 57 -19.23 6.77 3.58
CA LYS A 57 -18.90 8.15 3.95
C LYS A 57 -17.41 8.23 4.29
N LYS A 58 -16.72 9.16 3.65
CA LYS A 58 -15.28 9.37 3.84
C LYS A 58 -15.06 10.62 4.67
N GLU A 59 -14.23 10.50 5.71
CA GLU A 59 -13.87 11.63 6.57
C GLU A 59 -12.36 11.68 6.71
N ALA A 60 -11.76 12.80 6.32
CA ALA A 60 -10.33 13.06 6.51
C ALA A 60 -10.13 13.73 7.87
N ILE A 61 -9.21 13.20 8.66
CA ILE A 61 -8.84 13.78 9.94
C ILE A 61 -7.32 13.93 10.02
N THR A 62 -6.86 14.81 10.92
CA THR A 62 -5.42 14.98 11.15
C THR A 62 -4.91 13.95 12.16
N THR A 63 -3.58 13.80 12.23
CA THR A 63 -2.93 12.98 13.25
C THR A 63 -3.31 13.44 14.65
N GLU A 64 -3.35 14.76 14.89
CA GLU A 64 -3.72 15.31 16.20
C GLU A 64 -5.15 14.96 16.58
N GLU A 65 -6.08 15.05 15.63
CA GLU A 65 -7.47 14.64 15.83
C GLU A 65 -7.58 13.15 16.15
N TYR A 66 -6.85 12.32 15.42
CA TYR A 66 -6.82 10.88 15.64
C TYR A 66 -6.30 10.54 17.05
N LEU A 67 -5.22 11.19 17.48
CA LEU A 67 -4.66 10.97 18.81
C LEU A 67 -5.57 11.45 19.93
N ARG A 68 -6.38 12.48 19.68
CA ARG A 68 -7.40 12.90 20.67
C ARG A 68 -8.50 11.86 20.82
N ARG A 69 -8.92 11.24 19.69
CA ARG A 69 -9.96 10.19 19.73
C ARG A 69 -9.42 8.87 20.28
N PHE A 70 -8.15 8.57 20.01
CA PHE A 70 -7.50 7.32 20.43
C PHE A 70 -6.17 7.62 21.14
N PRO A 71 -6.23 8.08 22.42
CA PRO A 71 -5.02 8.56 23.11
C PRO A 71 -3.94 7.51 23.33
N GLN A 72 -4.29 6.22 23.28
CA GLN A 72 -3.34 5.12 23.49
C GLN A 72 -2.61 4.73 22.20
N SER A 73 -2.99 5.30 21.07
CA SER A 73 -2.34 5.02 19.81
C SER A 73 -0.94 5.62 19.75
N ALA A 74 -0.01 4.92 19.13
CA ALA A 74 1.34 5.45 18.91
C ALA A 74 1.31 6.62 17.92
N ARG A 75 2.17 7.60 18.15
CA ARG A 75 2.38 8.69 17.19
C ARG A 75 3.19 8.14 16.02
N ARG A 76 2.65 8.22 14.83
CA ARG A 76 3.31 7.73 13.60
C ARG A 76 3.99 8.87 12.86
N PRO A 77 5.05 8.58 12.07
CA PRO A 77 5.69 9.60 11.23
C PRO A 77 4.69 10.18 10.22
N MET A 78 4.85 11.47 9.92
CA MET A 78 4.04 12.13 8.89
C MET A 78 4.42 11.68 7.48
N TYR A 79 5.65 11.24 7.28
CA TYR A 79 6.13 10.76 6.00
C TYR A 79 7.02 9.54 6.23
N SER A 80 6.59 8.39 5.73
CA SER A 80 7.29 7.12 5.94
C SER A 80 7.54 6.37 4.64
N ALA A 81 7.45 7.05 3.49
CA ALA A 81 7.75 6.43 2.20
C ALA A 81 9.23 6.03 2.13
N LEU A 82 9.49 4.87 1.53
CA LEU A 82 10.84 4.34 1.39
C LEU A 82 11.39 4.64 -0.01
N ASP A 83 12.72 4.80 -0.09
CA ASP A 83 13.40 5.02 -1.35
C ASP A 83 13.70 3.68 -2.02
N ASN A 84 13.18 3.48 -3.23
CA ASN A 84 13.30 2.26 -4.00
C ASN A 84 14.45 2.30 -5.02
N THR A 85 15.29 3.33 -5.01
CA THR A 85 16.34 3.53 -6.00
C THR A 85 17.31 2.34 -6.05
N LYS A 86 17.72 1.84 -4.89
CA LYS A 86 18.68 0.74 -4.80
C LYS A 86 18.16 -0.52 -5.47
N ILE A 87 16.94 -0.94 -5.13
CA ILE A 87 16.38 -2.17 -5.70
C ILE A 87 16.04 -1.99 -7.19
N ALA A 88 15.60 -0.80 -7.59
CA ALA A 88 15.33 -0.51 -8.99
C ALA A 88 16.59 -0.66 -9.85
N GLY A 89 17.76 -0.27 -9.32
CA GLY A 89 19.03 -0.46 -9.99
C GLY A 89 19.40 -1.92 -10.19
N VAL A 90 19.03 -2.79 -9.25
CA VAL A 90 19.30 -4.23 -9.35
C VAL A 90 18.30 -4.94 -10.26
N LEU A 91 17.01 -4.63 -10.12
CA LEU A 91 15.95 -5.28 -10.90
C LEU A 91 15.79 -4.69 -12.31
N GLY A 92 16.33 -3.49 -12.54
CA GLY A 92 16.18 -2.79 -13.81
C GLY A 92 14.83 -2.11 -14.00
N LYS A 93 14.00 -2.08 -12.96
CA LYS A 93 12.65 -1.48 -13.01
C LYS A 93 12.16 -1.18 -11.62
N THR A 94 11.17 -0.27 -11.51
CA THR A 94 10.39 -0.07 -10.28
C THR A 94 9.13 -0.94 -10.33
N LEU A 95 8.53 -1.20 -9.17
CA LEU A 95 7.21 -1.81 -9.14
C LEU A 95 6.17 -0.79 -9.65
N ARG A 96 5.05 -1.31 -10.10
CA ARG A 96 3.94 -0.47 -10.61
C ARG A 96 3.38 0.45 -9.53
N PRO A 97 2.64 1.51 -9.92
CA PRO A 97 2.03 2.41 -8.94
C PRO A 97 1.09 1.68 -7.98
N TRP A 98 1.02 2.17 -6.75
CA TRP A 98 0.20 1.56 -5.69
C TRP A 98 -1.28 1.45 -6.08
N ARG A 99 -1.79 2.41 -6.85
CA ARG A 99 -3.20 2.43 -7.25
C ARG A 99 -3.52 1.26 -8.18
N ASP A 100 -2.66 0.98 -9.14
CA ASP A 100 -2.84 -0.14 -10.07
C ASP A 100 -2.78 -1.47 -9.32
N ALA A 101 -1.87 -1.60 -8.38
CA ALA A 101 -1.77 -2.77 -7.52
C ALA A 101 -3.01 -2.94 -6.65
N LEU A 102 -3.56 -1.85 -6.11
CA LEU A 102 -4.78 -1.87 -5.32
C LEU A 102 -5.97 -2.35 -6.15
N GLU A 103 -6.08 -1.91 -7.38
CA GLU A 103 -7.16 -2.35 -8.29
C GLU A 103 -7.13 -3.86 -8.48
N GLU A 104 -5.96 -4.42 -8.74
CA GLU A 104 -5.81 -5.87 -8.90
C GLU A 104 -6.13 -6.61 -7.60
N PHE A 105 -5.66 -6.11 -6.46
CA PHE A 105 -5.93 -6.70 -5.16
C PHE A 105 -7.43 -6.78 -4.87
N ILE A 106 -8.15 -5.67 -5.08
CA ILE A 106 -9.59 -5.62 -4.81
C ILE A 106 -10.36 -6.52 -5.78
N ASP A 107 -9.98 -6.52 -7.06
CA ASP A 107 -10.58 -7.39 -8.06
C ASP A 107 -10.43 -8.86 -7.67
N ALA A 108 -9.24 -9.28 -7.26
CA ALA A 108 -8.98 -10.64 -6.81
C ALA A 108 -9.79 -10.98 -5.55
N LEU A 109 -9.90 -10.05 -4.60
CA LEU A 109 -10.66 -10.25 -3.38
C LEU A 109 -12.15 -10.40 -3.67
N GLN A 110 -12.72 -9.58 -4.56
CA GLN A 110 -14.13 -9.67 -4.95
C GLN A 110 -14.44 -10.99 -5.69
N LYS A 111 -13.54 -11.48 -6.51
CA LYS A 111 -13.69 -12.77 -7.19
C LYS A 111 -13.67 -13.91 -6.19
N GLU A 112 -12.80 -13.86 -5.19
CA GLU A 112 -12.73 -14.85 -4.13
C GLU A 112 -14.01 -14.88 -3.32
N GLU A 113 -14.53 -13.72 -2.91
CA GLU A 113 -15.79 -13.60 -2.20
C GLU A 113 -16.96 -14.16 -3.02
N ALA A 114 -17.00 -13.89 -4.32
CA ALA A 114 -18.04 -14.41 -5.22
C ALA A 114 -17.99 -15.93 -5.32
N GLN A 115 -16.79 -16.53 -5.35
CA GLN A 115 -16.63 -17.98 -5.37
C GLN A 115 -17.09 -18.61 -4.06
N ASP A 116 -16.73 -18.02 -2.91
CA ASP A 116 -17.16 -18.50 -1.60
C ASP A 116 -18.67 -18.40 -1.44
N ALA A 117 -19.28 -17.32 -1.92
CA ALA A 117 -20.73 -17.14 -1.89
C ALA A 117 -21.48 -18.12 -2.81
N GLY A 118 -20.82 -18.60 -3.86
CA GLY A 118 -21.38 -19.57 -4.81
C GLY A 118 -21.35 -21.01 -4.31
N ASN A 119 -20.66 -21.26 -3.22
CA ASN A 119 -20.56 -22.58 -2.60
C ASN A 119 -21.50 -22.69 -1.41
#